data_f35fd53a37a591bf21b9557a7407551c
#
_entry.id   f35fd53a37a591bf21b9557a7407551c
#
_cell.length_a   1.000
_cell.length_b   1.000
_cell.length_c   1.000
_cell.angle_alpha   90.00
_cell.angle_beta   90.00
_cell.angle_gamma   90.00
#
_symmetry.space_group_name_H-M   'P 1'
#
loop_
_entity.id
_entity.type
_entity.pdbx_description
1 polymer ?
#
loop_
_entity_poly.entity_id
_entity_poly.type
_entity_poly.pdbx_seq_one_letter_code
_entity_poly.pdbx_strand_id
1 'polypeptide(L)'
;MRKIFGHRGLPHIYEENTFKSLNKAQEICDFVETDVRITKDEELILYHDAAIQTKKIEELSLSDINELIDIEISEIHLVSREQIKGDTNFELKISSKDDDLNKVFLEKIISLTNPEDIVSSFDWETILNNRESFKSKYGILIDKENQLFESKAMSNLDEKLMFMVEKEIFYSRNFDLPLERCVVWTVNDKDEISSVLNMNVYGVVTDIGDKL
;
A
#
# COMPACT_ATOMS: atom_id res chain seq x y z
N MET A 1 2.24 18.74 6.70
CA MET A 1 1.22 18.24 7.66
C MET A 1 1.50 16.75 7.80
N ARG A 2 1.48 16.20 9.00
CA ARG A 2 1.72 14.78 9.27
C ARG A 2 0.48 13.99 8.93
N LYS A 3 0.62 12.80 8.35
CA LYS A 3 -0.47 12.06 7.74
C LYS A 3 -0.79 10.78 8.53
N ILE A 4 -2.07 10.52 8.73
CA ILE A 4 -2.58 9.24 9.22
C ILE A 4 -3.11 8.45 8.03
N PHE A 5 -2.66 7.20 7.90
CA PHE A 5 -3.09 6.25 6.89
C PHE A 5 -3.91 5.16 7.56
N GLY A 6 -5.18 5.00 7.17
CA GLY A 6 -6.00 3.87 7.59
C GLY A 6 -5.55 2.59 6.87
N HIS A 7 -4.91 1.67 7.60
CA HIS A 7 -4.40 0.40 7.10
C HIS A 7 -5.54 -0.49 6.61
N ARG A 8 -5.60 -0.78 5.32
CA ARG A 8 -6.70 -1.52 4.68
C ARG A 8 -8.10 -0.94 5.00
N GLY A 9 -8.14 0.35 5.32
CA GLY A 9 -9.34 1.06 5.77
C GLY A 9 -9.50 1.10 7.30
N LEU A 10 -10.62 0.57 7.81
CA LEU A 10 -10.93 0.45 9.25
C LEU A 10 -11.19 -1.04 9.60
N PRO A 11 -10.14 -1.88 9.68
CA PRO A 11 -10.28 -3.34 9.77
C PRO A 11 -10.94 -3.82 11.07
N HIS A 12 -11.03 -2.99 12.12
CA HIS A 12 -11.73 -3.33 13.35
C HIS A 12 -13.25 -3.13 13.28
N ILE A 13 -13.75 -2.44 12.25
CA ILE A 13 -15.18 -2.07 12.11
C ILE A 13 -15.77 -2.68 10.84
N TYR A 14 -14.99 -2.74 9.78
CA TYR A 14 -15.41 -3.22 8.47
C TYR A 14 -14.44 -4.29 7.97
N GLU A 15 -14.87 -5.09 7.00
CA GLU A 15 -13.98 -6.01 6.29
C GLU A 15 -12.85 -5.22 5.63
N GLU A 16 -11.60 -5.65 5.85
CA GLU A 16 -10.42 -5.00 5.30
C GLU A 16 -10.39 -5.02 3.77
N ASN A 17 -9.68 -4.07 3.17
CA ASN A 17 -9.54 -4.00 1.71
C ASN A 17 -10.88 -3.98 0.95
N THR A 18 -11.94 -3.42 1.53
CA THR A 18 -13.21 -3.17 0.85
C THR A 18 -13.41 -1.68 0.62
N PHE A 19 -14.11 -1.30 -0.46
CA PHE A 19 -14.44 0.11 -0.70
C PHE A 19 -15.21 0.73 0.45
N LYS A 20 -16.05 -0.05 1.12
CA LYS A 20 -16.76 0.38 2.31
C LYS A 20 -15.80 0.75 3.44
N SER A 21 -14.83 -0.11 3.74
CA SER A 21 -13.82 0.11 4.79
C SER A 21 -12.96 1.33 4.46
N LEU A 22 -12.43 1.39 3.24
CA LEU A 22 -11.56 2.47 2.76
C LEU A 22 -12.28 3.82 2.78
N ASN A 23 -13.49 3.90 2.22
CA ASN A 23 -14.24 5.14 2.15
C ASN A 23 -14.69 5.65 3.53
N LYS A 24 -14.87 4.73 4.51
CA LYS A 24 -15.13 5.13 5.89
C LYS A 24 -13.86 5.61 6.60
N ALA A 25 -12.71 5.02 6.32
CA ALA A 25 -11.43 5.50 6.84
C ALA A 25 -11.10 6.91 6.32
N GLN A 26 -11.42 7.24 5.08
CA GLN A 26 -11.20 8.57 4.50
C GLN A 26 -11.99 9.70 5.19
N GLU A 27 -13.05 9.39 5.95
CA GLU A 27 -13.79 10.38 6.71
C GLU A 27 -13.00 10.89 7.94
N ILE A 28 -11.95 10.15 8.35
CA ILE A 28 -11.21 10.39 9.61
C ILE A 28 -9.68 10.33 9.46
N CYS A 29 -9.17 9.70 8.41
CA CYS A 29 -7.74 9.62 8.09
C CYS A 29 -7.39 10.53 6.91
N ASP A 30 -6.15 10.98 6.82
CA ASP A 30 -5.66 11.78 5.70
C ASP A 30 -5.49 10.94 4.43
N PHE A 31 -5.09 9.67 4.59
CA PHE A 31 -4.91 8.67 3.55
C PHE A 31 -5.59 7.37 3.96
N VAL A 32 -5.84 6.53 2.99
CA VAL A 32 -6.03 5.09 3.22
C VAL A 32 -4.89 4.32 2.56
N GLU A 33 -4.58 3.19 3.12
CA GLU A 33 -3.71 2.21 2.52
C GLU A 33 -4.54 0.99 2.11
N THR A 34 -4.19 0.37 0.98
CA THR A 34 -4.88 -0.83 0.48
C THR A 34 -3.95 -1.69 -0.36
N ASP A 35 -4.12 -3.00 -0.23
CA ASP A 35 -3.39 -3.99 -0.99
C ASP A 35 -4.08 -4.24 -2.34
N VAL A 36 -3.30 -4.24 -3.42
CA VAL A 36 -3.83 -4.51 -4.77
C VAL A 36 -3.14 -5.73 -5.37
N ARG A 37 -3.93 -6.60 -5.98
CA ARG A 37 -3.48 -7.77 -6.74
C ARG A 37 -4.10 -7.79 -8.12
N ILE A 38 -3.50 -8.56 -9.01
CA ILE A 38 -4.05 -8.83 -10.34
C ILE A 38 -4.47 -10.29 -10.43
N THR A 39 -5.62 -10.53 -11.05
CA THR A 39 -6.17 -11.87 -11.32
C THR A 39 -5.64 -12.42 -12.63
N LYS A 40 -5.90 -13.72 -12.90
CA LYS A 40 -5.55 -14.40 -14.16
C LYS A 40 -6.15 -13.74 -15.40
N ASP A 41 -7.35 -13.20 -15.28
CA ASP A 41 -8.08 -12.49 -16.34
C ASP A 41 -7.82 -10.97 -16.31
N GLU A 42 -6.68 -10.57 -15.71
CA GLU A 42 -6.16 -9.21 -15.69
C GLU A 42 -7.04 -8.21 -14.92
N GLU A 43 -7.92 -8.63 -14.03
CA GLU A 43 -8.71 -7.73 -13.21
C GLU A 43 -7.97 -7.34 -11.92
N LEU A 44 -8.13 -6.08 -11.48
CA LEU A 44 -7.56 -5.61 -10.22
C LEU A 44 -8.51 -5.88 -9.07
N ILE A 45 -7.99 -6.46 -7.99
CA ILE A 45 -8.75 -6.65 -6.75
C ILE A 45 -7.99 -6.09 -5.55
N LEU A 46 -8.75 -5.65 -4.56
CA LEU A 46 -8.22 -5.26 -3.26
C LEU A 46 -8.15 -6.50 -2.37
N TYR A 47 -6.93 -7.03 -2.18
CA TYR A 47 -6.74 -8.25 -1.38
C TYR A 47 -5.30 -8.40 -0.92
N HIS A 48 -5.10 -8.73 0.36
CA HIS A 48 -3.75 -8.84 0.94
C HIS A 48 -3.05 -10.15 0.58
N ASP A 49 -3.69 -11.29 0.85
CA ASP A 49 -3.04 -12.60 0.77
C ASP A 49 -2.71 -13.01 -0.67
N ALA A 50 -1.63 -13.76 -0.85
CA ALA A 50 -1.23 -14.25 -2.16
C ALA A 50 -2.15 -15.34 -2.71
N ALA A 51 -2.97 -15.93 -1.86
CA ALA A 51 -3.84 -17.04 -2.21
C ALA A 51 -5.16 -16.99 -1.46
N ILE A 52 -6.21 -17.50 -2.09
CA ILE A 52 -7.49 -17.82 -1.46
C ILE A 52 -7.52 -19.32 -1.30
N GLN A 53 -7.67 -19.79 -0.04
CA GLN A 53 -7.49 -21.22 0.33
C GLN A 53 -6.09 -21.72 -0.10
N THR A 54 -6.01 -22.53 -1.16
CA THR A 54 -4.74 -23.10 -1.67
C THR A 54 -4.38 -22.61 -3.07
N LYS A 55 -5.22 -21.75 -3.68
CA LYS A 55 -5.04 -21.27 -5.05
C LYS A 55 -4.53 -19.85 -5.03
N LYS A 56 -3.50 -19.57 -5.82
CA LYS A 56 -2.95 -18.22 -5.94
C LYS A 56 -3.89 -17.30 -6.71
N ILE A 57 -3.91 -16.03 -6.34
CA ILE A 57 -4.76 -15.00 -6.98
C ILE A 57 -4.47 -14.91 -8.49
N GLU A 58 -3.20 -14.90 -8.88
CA GLU A 58 -2.80 -14.83 -10.28
C GLU A 58 -3.16 -16.07 -11.13
N GLU A 59 -3.66 -17.13 -10.50
CA GLU A 59 -4.16 -18.36 -11.16
C GLU A 59 -5.69 -18.40 -11.22
N LEU A 60 -6.38 -17.44 -10.59
CA LEU A 60 -7.83 -17.35 -10.49
C LEU A 60 -8.38 -16.22 -11.37
N SER A 61 -9.50 -16.46 -12.03
CA SER A 61 -10.30 -15.39 -12.62
C SER A 61 -11.12 -14.66 -11.56
N LEU A 62 -11.64 -13.48 -11.89
CA LEU A 62 -12.54 -12.74 -11.01
C LEU A 62 -13.77 -13.58 -10.62
N SER A 63 -14.29 -14.38 -11.57
CA SER A 63 -15.42 -15.30 -11.33
C SER A 63 -15.05 -16.41 -10.35
N ASP A 64 -13.85 -17.00 -10.47
CA ASP A 64 -13.37 -18.00 -9.53
C ASP A 64 -13.26 -17.44 -8.10
N ILE A 65 -12.76 -16.21 -7.98
CA ILE A 65 -12.61 -15.51 -6.70
C ILE A 65 -13.98 -15.29 -6.07
N ASN A 66 -14.96 -14.80 -6.84
CA ASN A 66 -16.33 -14.57 -6.35
C ASN A 66 -17.01 -15.82 -5.79
N GLU A 67 -16.61 -17.00 -6.25
CA GLU A 67 -17.12 -18.29 -5.72
C GLU A 67 -16.40 -18.75 -4.44
N LEU A 68 -15.22 -18.19 -4.14
CA LEU A 68 -14.33 -18.67 -3.06
C LEU A 68 -14.34 -17.78 -1.81
N ILE A 69 -14.82 -16.55 -1.92
CA ILE A 69 -14.83 -15.58 -0.82
C ILE A 69 -16.26 -15.22 -0.40
N ASP A 70 -16.43 -14.87 0.86
CA ASP A 70 -17.72 -14.42 1.42
C ASP A 70 -17.93 -12.89 1.27
N ILE A 71 -16.98 -12.18 0.63
CA ILE A 71 -17.06 -10.74 0.37
C ILE A 71 -17.74 -10.53 -0.98
N GLU A 72 -18.66 -9.56 -1.06
CA GLU A 72 -19.23 -9.13 -2.33
C GLU A 72 -18.14 -8.67 -3.27
N ILE A 73 -17.98 -9.31 -4.43
CA ILE A 73 -16.90 -9.00 -5.38
C ILE A 73 -16.88 -7.52 -5.80
N SER A 74 -18.05 -6.88 -5.84
CA SER A 74 -18.19 -5.44 -6.11
C SER A 74 -17.54 -4.54 -5.07
N GLU A 75 -17.29 -5.03 -3.85
CA GLU A 75 -16.62 -4.31 -2.77
C GLU A 75 -15.08 -4.36 -2.86
N ILE A 76 -14.53 -5.23 -3.70
CA ILE A 76 -13.07 -5.40 -3.86
C ILE A 76 -12.59 -5.30 -5.31
N HIS A 77 -13.46 -5.36 -6.31
CA HIS A 77 -13.09 -5.26 -7.73
C HIS A 77 -12.79 -3.81 -8.11
N LEU A 78 -11.52 -3.49 -8.29
CA LEU A 78 -11.03 -2.14 -8.57
C LEU A 78 -11.01 -1.87 -10.09
N VAL A 79 -12.02 -1.20 -10.61
CA VAL A 79 -12.14 -0.83 -12.03
C VAL A 79 -11.91 0.66 -12.28
N SER A 80 -12.07 1.50 -11.25
CA SER A 80 -11.97 2.95 -11.38
C SER A 80 -11.44 3.57 -10.09
N ARG A 81 -10.63 4.63 -10.24
CA ARG A 81 -10.08 5.39 -9.12
C ARG A 81 -11.16 6.02 -8.22
N GLU A 82 -12.28 6.38 -8.81
CA GLU A 82 -13.40 7.03 -8.11
C GLU A 82 -14.12 6.11 -7.11
N GLN A 83 -13.87 4.79 -7.15
CA GLN A 83 -14.42 3.86 -6.16
C GLN A 83 -13.83 4.10 -4.75
N ILE A 84 -12.61 4.67 -4.68
CA ILE A 84 -11.96 5.06 -3.43
C ILE A 84 -11.92 6.59 -3.35
N LYS A 85 -12.49 7.16 -2.31
CA LYS A 85 -12.45 8.60 -2.06
C LYS A 85 -11.11 9.00 -1.44
N GLY A 86 -10.64 10.22 -1.74
CA GLY A 86 -9.44 10.81 -1.12
C GLY A 86 -8.12 10.12 -1.52
N ASP A 87 -7.03 10.53 -0.89
CA ASP A 87 -5.68 10.09 -1.23
C ASP A 87 -5.41 8.67 -0.73
N THR A 88 -4.75 7.85 -1.57
CA THR A 88 -4.59 6.42 -1.31
C THR A 88 -3.14 5.98 -1.50
N ASN A 89 -2.64 5.14 -0.61
CA ASN A 89 -1.46 4.33 -0.85
C ASN A 89 -1.90 2.96 -1.37
N PHE A 90 -1.56 2.67 -2.63
CA PHE A 90 -1.77 1.37 -3.26
C PHE A 90 -0.52 0.52 -3.07
N GLU A 91 -0.56 -0.47 -2.19
CA GLU A 91 0.50 -1.46 -2.08
C GLU A 91 0.33 -2.56 -3.12
N LEU A 92 1.28 -2.63 -4.06
CA LEU A 92 1.25 -3.64 -5.12
C LEU A 92 1.83 -4.95 -4.60
N LYS A 93 0.98 -5.97 -4.52
CA LYS A 93 1.35 -7.34 -4.15
C LYS A 93 1.80 -8.12 -5.39
N ILE A 94 2.96 -7.76 -5.91
CA ILE A 94 3.54 -8.40 -7.09
C ILE A 94 4.06 -9.78 -6.68
N SER A 95 3.42 -10.83 -7.16
CA SER A 95 3.74 -12.23 -6.80
C SER A 95 3.79 -13.17 -8.00
N SER A 96 3.30 -12.73 -9.16
CA SER A 96 3.35 -13.53 -10.37
C SER A 96 4.78 -13.69 -10.88
N LYS A 97 5.07 -14.88 -11.44
CA LYS A 97 6.28 -15.13 -12.23
C LYS A 97 6.07 -14.84 -13.71
N ASP A 98 4.87 -14.42 -14.08
CA ASP A 98 4.50 -14.04 -15.43
C ASP A 98 4.80 -12.55 -15.62
N ASP A 99 5.86 -12.25 -16.35
CA ASP A 99 6.30 -10.88 -16.60
C ASP A 99 5.27 -10.09 -17.42
N ASP A 100 4.51 -10.73 -18.29
CA ASP A 100 3.47 -10.07 -19.08
C ASP A 100 2.31 -9.67 -18.17
N LEU A 101 1.88 -10.52 -17.24
CA LEU A 101 0.85 -10.20 -16.26
C LEU A 101 1.29 -9.07 -15.31
N ASN A 102 2.53 -9.10 -14.85
CA ASN A 102 3.09 -8.04 -14.01
C ASN A 102 3.14 -6.69 -14.75
N LYS A 103 3.46 -6.71 -16.04
CA LYS A 103 3.43 -5.52 -16.89
C LYS A 103 2.03 -4.95 -17.02
N VAL A 104 1.02 -5.78 -17.32
CA VAL A 104 -0.38 -5.36 -17.36
C VAL A 104 -0.83 -4.79 -16.03
N PHE A 105 -0.48 -5.44 -14.91
CA PHE A 105 -0.77 -4.94 -13.57
C PHE A 105 -0.24 -3.51 -13.37
N LEU A 106 1.01 -3.29 -13.70
CA LEU A 106 1.65 -1.99 -13.53
C LEU A 106 1.03 -0.92 -14.43
N GLU A 107 0.76 -1.24 -15.71
CA GLU A 107 0.11 -0.32 -16.66
C GLU A 107 -1.28 0.11 -16.16
N LYS A 108 -2.07 -0.82 -15.63
CA LYS A 108 -3.38 -0.53 -15.04
C LYS A 108 -3.27 0.41 -13.83
N ILE A 109 -2.35 0.14 -12.91
CA ILE A 109 -2.12 0.98 -11.72
C ILE A 109 -1.64 2.38 -12.12
N ILE A 110 -0.69 2.50 -13.03
CA ILE A 110 -0.20 3.80 -13.53
C ILE A 110 -1.33 4.63 -14.15
N SER A 111 -2.22 3.98 -14.90
CA SER A 111 -3.36 4.67 -15.53
C SER A 111 -4.44 5.06 -14.53
N LEU A 112 -4.59 4.30 -13.46
CA LEU A 112 -5.64 4.46 -12.45
C LEU A 112 -5.28 5.54 -11.41
N THR A 113 -4.00 5.66 -11.01
CA THR A 113 -3.59 6.51 -9.88
C THR A 113 -3.53 7.99 -10.21
N ASN A 114 -3.85 8.82 -9.21
CA ASN A 114 -3.78 10.27 -9.24
C ASN A 114 -2.41 10.77 -8.75
N PRO A 115 -2.01 12.02 -9.04
CA PRO A 115 -0.73 12.59 -8.58
C PRO A 115 -0.56 12.61 -7.05
N GLU A 116 -1.66 12.68 -6.29
CA GLU A 116 -1.64 12.74 -4.82
C GLU A 116 -1.53 11.35 -4.18
N ASP A 117 -1.78 10.29 -4.94
CA ASP A 117 -1.65 8.91 -4.46
C ASP A 117 -0.18 8.53 -4.23
N ILE A 118 0.00 7.39 -3.57
CA ILE A 118 1.29 6.70 -3.44
C ILE A 118 1.10 5.30 -4.02
N VAL A 119 2.11 4.82 -4.76
CA VAL A 119 2.19 3.42 -5.21
C VAL A 119 3.39 2.79 -4.53
N SER A 120 3.19 1.75 -3.76
CA SER A 120 4.28 1.12 -3.01
C SER A 120 4.35 -0.39 -3.23
N SER A 121 5.52 -1.00 -3.03
CA SER A 121 5.71 -2.45 -3.12
C SER A 121 6.95 -2.90 -2.36
N PHE A 122 6.96 -4.18 -1.96
CA PHE A 122 8.16 -4.91 -1.56
C PHE A 122 9.04 -5.28 -2.77
N ASP A 123 8.48 -5.30 -3.98
CA ASP A 123 9.25 -5.47 -5.21
C ASP A 123 9.84 -4.11 -5.64
N TRP A 124 10.99 -3.80 -5.06
CA TRP A 124 11.71 -2.55 -5.31
C TRP A 124 12.14 -2.41 -6.77
N GLU A 125 12.53 -3.52 -7.40
CA GLU A 125 13.00 -3.54 -8.78
C GLU A 125 11.89 -3.04 -9.72
N THR A 126 10.70 -3.59 -9.59
CA THR A 126 9.55 -3.16 -10.38
C THR A 126 9.21 -1.69 -10.15
N ILE A 127 9.17 -1.22 -8.90
CA ILE A 127 8.88 0.19 -8.59
C ILE A 127 9.94 1.12 -9.19
N LEU A 128 11.22 0.84 -8.95
CA LEU A 128 12.31 1.73 -9.35
C LEU A 128 12.52 1.76 -10.86
N ASN A 129 12.37 0.63 -11.54
CA ASN A 129 12.50 0.57 -13.00
C ASN A 129 11.38 1.34 -13.73
N ASN A 130 10.22 1.52 -13.09
CA ASN A 130 9.07 2.21 -13.67
C ASN A 130 8.80 3.59 -13.05
N ARG A 131 9.70 4.12 -12.21
CA ARG A 131 9.51 5.36 -11.45
C ARG A 131 9.11 6.58 -12.28
N GLU A 132 9.63 6.68 -13.51
CA GLU A 132 9.33 7.81 -14.41
C GLU A 132 7.92 7.76 -15.00
N SER A 133 7.28 6.59 -14.97
CA SER A 133 5.91 6.39 -15.44
C SER A 133 4.86 6.79 -14.40
N PHE A 134 5.22 6.84 -13.11
CA PHE A 134 4.29 7.24 -12.06
C PHE A 134 4.08 8.77 -12.05
N LYS A 135 2.81 9.18 -12.15
CA LYS A 135 2.41 10.57 -11.87
C LYS A 135 2.42 10.84 -10.37
N SER A 136 2.05 9.83 -9.59
CA SER A 136 2.00 9.80 -8.13
C SER A 136 3.41 9.76 -7.51
N LYS A 137 3.46 9.84 -6.17
CA LYS A 137 4.62 9.36 -5.42
C LYS A 137 4.71 7.85 -5.54
N TYR A 138 5.91 7.31 -5.34
CA TYR A 138 6.13 5.86 -5.30
C TYR A 138 6.98 5.50 -4.08
N GLY A 139 6.79 4.29 -3.55
CA GLY A 139 7.40 3.87 -2.30
C GLY A 139 7.98 2.47 -2.34
N ILE A 140 9.05 2.28 -1.58
CA ILE A 140 9.63 0.97 -1.30
C ILE A 140 9.32 0.57 0.15
N LEU A 141 8.84 -0.67 0.33
CA LEU A 141 8.60 -1.21 1.66
C LEU A 141 9.89 -1.81 2.24
N ILE A 142 10.16 -1.50 3.50
CA ILE A 142 11.38 -1.87 4.23
C ILE A 142 10.95 -2.63 5.48
N ASP A 143 11.24 -3.93 5.52
CA ASP A 143 10.92 -4.85 6.62
C ASP A 143 12.16 -5.55 7.20
N LYS A 144 13.37 -5.20 6.71
CA LYS A 144 14.64 -5.79 7.14
C LYS A 144 15.72 -4.73 7.31
N GLU A 145 16.50 -4.84 8.36
CA GLU A 145 17.56 -3.87 8.69
C GLU A 145 18.65 -3.79 7.58
N ASN A 146 18.96 -4.89 6.90
CA ASN A 146 19.94 -4.88 5.82
C ASN A 146 19.50 -4.06 4.60
N GLN A 147 18.21 -3.80 4.43
CA GLN A 147 17.68 -2.95 3.36
C GLN A 147 17.94 -1.45 3.60
N LEU A 148 18.22 -1.03 4.83
CA LEU A 148 18.46 0.39 5.15
C LEU A 148 19.65 0.97 4.38
N PHE A 149 20.71 0.19 4.18
CA PHE A 149 21.89 0.66 3.44
C PHE A 149 21.55 0.98 1.97
N GLU A 150 20.82 0.08 1.32
CA GLU A 150 20.39 0.27 -0.08
C GLU A 150 19.40 1.43 -0.20
N SER A 151 18.42 1.51 0.72
CA SER A 151 17.44 2.59 0.77
C SER A 151 18.09 3.96 0.93
N LYS A 152 19.13 4.05 1.76
CA LYS A 152 19.91 5.28 1.94
C LYS A 152 20.60 5.71 0.65
N ALA A 153 21.22 4.78 -0.08
CA ALA A 153 21.84 5.07 -1.37
C ALA A 153 20.80 5.59 -2.39
N MET A 154 19.57 5.11 -2.31
CA MET A 154 18.46 5.53 -3.18
C MET A 154 17.82 6.86 -2.76
N SER A 155 18.06 7.37 -1.56
CA SER A 155 17.40 8.57 -1.03
C SER A 155 17.61 9.84 -1.87
N ASN A 156 18.64 9.88 -2.70
CA ASN A 156 18.95 10.99 -3.60
C ASN A 156 18.47 10.79 -5.05
N LEU A 157 17.81 9.67 -5.36
CA LEU A 157 17.39 9.38 -6.73
C LEU A 157 16.27 10.30 -7.22
N ASP A 158 15.25 10.49 -6.36
CA ASP A 158 14.06 11.26 -6.70
C ASP A 158 13.34 11.72 -5.42
N GLU A 159 12.79 12.95 -5.44
CA GLU A 159 11.99 13.48 -4.33
C GLU A 159 10.63 12.80 -4.17
N LYS A 160 10.12 12.13 -5.22
CA LYS A 160 8.88 11.35 -5.18
C LYS A 160 9.03 10.01 -4.44
N LEU A 161 10.28 9.53 -4.24
CA LEU A 161 10.53 8.25 -3.57
C LEU A 161 10.19 8.35 -2.08
N MET A 162 9.28 7.51 -1.63
CA MET A 162 8.85 7.34 -0.25
C MET A 162 9.44 6.06 0.35
N PHE A 163 9.64 6.05 1.66
CA PHE A 163 10.13 4.90 2.42
C PHE A 163 9.02 4.42 3.35
N MET A 164 8.44 3.27 3.02
CA MET A 164 7.41 2.62 3.83
C MET A 164 8.12 1.69 4.82
N VAL A 165 8.35 2.14 6.04
CA VAL A 165 9.28 1.49 6.98
C VAL A 165 8.53 0.75 8.07
N GLU A 166 8.83 -0.53 8.25
CA GLU A 166 8.35 -1.30 9.39
C GLU A 166 8.81 -0.66 10.70
N LYS A 167 7.94 -0.63 11.69
CA LYS A 167 8.13 0.06 12.96
C LYS A 167 9.41 -0.39 13.70
N GLU A 168 9.71 -1.68 13.74
CA GLU A 168 10.90 -2.24 14.36
C GLU A 168 12.19 -1.77 13.67
N ILE A 169 12.15 -1.65 12.35
CA ILE A 169 13.26 -1.12 11.54
C ILE A 169 13.42 0.39 11.74
N PHE A 170 12.32 1.12 11.87
CA PHE A 170 12.34 2.55 12.16
C PHE A 170 13.05 2.88 13.49
N TYR A 171 12.90 2.03 14.51
CA TYR A 171 13.58 2.18 15.80
C TYR A 171 14.97 1.55 15.86
N SER A 172 15.45 0.97 14.77
CA SER A 172 16.80 0.38 14.77
C SER A 172 17.90 1.46 14.90
N ARG A 173 19.05 1.06 15.45
CA ARG A 173 20.20 1.98 15.65
C ARG A 173 20.79 2.49 14.33
N ASN A 174 20.58 1.76 13.25
CA ASN A 174 21.14 2.06 11.93
C ASN A 174 20.17 2.85 11.04
N PHE A 175 19.03 3.26 11.60
CA PHE A 175 18.06 4.05 10.86
C PHE A 175 18.60 5.46 10.55
N ASP A 176 18.70 5.80 9.25
CA ASP A 176 19.21 7.07 8.77
C ASP A 176 18.61 7.41 7.39
N LEU A 177 17.28 7.43 7.32
CA LEU A 177 16.54 7.85 6.14
C LEU A 177 15.91 9.24 6.35
N PRO A 178 15.60 10.00 5.27
CA PRO A 178 14.93 11.29 5.39
C PRO A 178 13.51 11.13 5.97
N LEU A 179 13.33 11.55 7.22
CA LEU A 179 12.11 11.33 8.00
C LEU A 179 10.87 11.89 7.29
N GLU A 180 10.98 13.04 6.63
CA GLU A 180 9.89 13.70 5.91
C GLU A 180 9.39 12.90 4.69
N ARG A 181 10.08 11.81 4.33
CA ARG A 181 9.68 10.84 3.29
C ARG A 181 9.40 9.45 3.84
N CYS A 182 9.41 9.29 5.16
CA CYS A 182 9.13 8.01 5.82
C CYS A 182 7.65 7.92 6.22
N VAL A 183 7.03 6.80 5.90
CA VAL A 183 5.74 6.35 6.43
C VAL A 183 5.99 5.11 7.25
N VAL A 184 5.65 5.16 8.55
CA VAL A 184 5.93 4.05 9.47
C VAL A 184 4.71 3.14 9.62
N TRP A 185 4.89 1.84 9.48
CA TRP A 185 3.83 0.82 9.52
C TRP A 185 4.22 -0.39 10.38
N THR A 186 3.30 -1.13 11.03
CA THR A 186 1.98 -0.66 11.39
C THR A 186 2.03 -0.25 12.86
N VAL A 187 1.59 0.94 13.20
CA VAL A 187 1.65 1.47 14.56
C VAL A 187 0.23 1.55 15.13
N ASN A 188 -0.05 0.76 16.17
CA ASN A 188 -1.40 0.57 16.73
C ASN A 188 -1.56 1.01 18.19
N ASP A 189 -0.60 1.76 18.70
CA ASP A 189 -0.68 2.40 20.02
C ASP A 189 -0.75 3.92 19.87
N LYS A 190 -1.67 4.59 20.56
CA LYS A 190 -1.91 6.05 20.42
C LYS A 190 -0.73 6.90 20.83
N ASP A 191 -0.06 6.52 21.90
CA ASP A 191 1.08 7.28 22.43
C ASP A 191 2.28 7.07 21.49
N GLU A 192 2.45 5.87 20.96
CA GLU A 192 3.46 5.56 19.96
C GLU A 192 3.20 6.31 18.64
N ILE A 193 1.96 6.34 18.12
CA ILE A 193 1.58 7.14 16.95
C ILE A 193 1.96 8.61 17.16
N SER A 194 1.59 9.17 18.29
CA SER A 194 1.89 10.56 18.63
C SER A 194 3.41 10.79 18.69
N SER A 195 4.16 9.85 19.26
CA SER A 195 5.62 9.91 19.38
C SER A 195 6.30 9.86 18.01
N VAL A 196 5.89 8.93 17.14
CA VAL A 196 6.43 8.79 15.77
C VAL A 196 6.13 10.05 14.94
N LEU A 197 4.89 10.53 14.96
CA LEU A 197 4.53 11.75 14.27
C LEU A 197 5.32 12.97 14.76
N ASN A 198 5.68 13.04 16.05
CA ASN A 198 6.50 14.12 16.60
C ASN A 198 7.96 14.08 16.10
N MET A 199 8.43 12.96 15.56
CA MET A 199 9.74 12.86 14.90
C MET A 199 9.78 13.47 13.50
N ASN A 200 8.67 14.03 13.03
CA ASN A 200 8.58 14.70 11.74
C ASN A 200 8.60 13.78 10.51
N VAL A 201 8.11 12.54 10.67
CA VAL A 201 7.87 11.62 9.56
C VAL A 201 6.75 12.14 8.64
N TYR A 202 6.66 11.60 7.42
CA TYR A 202 5.56 11.91 6.51
C TYR A 202 4.23 11.43 7.07
N GLY A 203 4.18 10.20 7.59
CA GLY A 203 2.96 9.66 8.15
C GLY A 203 3.14 8.32 8.88
N VAL A 204 2.01 7.82 9.37
CA VAL A 204 1.90 6.55 10.08
C VAL A 204 0.73 5.76 9.51
N VAL A 205 0.95 4.46 9.24
CA VAL A 205 -0.11 3.50 8.89
C VAL A 205 -0.61 2.82 10.17
N THR A 206 -1.93 2.81 10.37
CA THR A 206 -2.55 2.28 11.59
C THR A 206 -3.89 1.59 11.33
N ASP A 207 -4.18 0.54 12.13
CA ASP A 207 -5.48 -0.12 12.16
C ASP A 207 -6.51 0.64 13.02
N ILE A 208 -6.04 1.54 13.89
CA ILE A 208 -6.88 2.23 14.90
C ILE A 208 -7.21 3.68 14.55
N GLY A 209 -7.27 4.02 13.25
CA GLY A 209 -7.58 5.38 12.80
C GLY A 209 -8.87 5.96 13.41
N ASP A 210 -9.87 5.11 13.67
CA ASP A 210 -11.14 5.46 14.31
C ASP A 210 -11.03 5.82 15.80
N LYS A 211 -9.89 5.55 16.42
CA LYS A 211 -9.66 5.78 17.86
C LYS A 211 -8.74 6.97 18.15
N LEU A 212 -8.25 7.66 17.12
CA LEU A 212 -7.28 8.77 17.26
C LEU A 212 -7.91 10.13 17.58
#